data_7cd8c590af39cb680811a84a8fc77c0c
#
_entry.id   7cd8c590af39cb680811a84a8fc77c0c
#
_cell.length_a   1.000
_cell.length_b   1.000
_cell.length_c   1.000
_cell.angle_alpha   90.00
_cell.angle_beta   90.00
_cell.angle_gamma   90.00
#
_symmetry.space_group_name_H-M   'P 1'
#
loop_
_entity.id
_entity.type
_entity.pdbx_description
1 polymer ?
#
loop_
_entity_poly.entity_id
_entity_poly.type
_entity_poly.pdbx_seq_one_letter_code
_entity_poly.pdbx_strand_id
1 'polypeptide(L)'
;MKIDASVIQRLSQGDREAYTAVFREYYAPLVVYSSRIVKEREIAEDIVQEFFCYLWKQRRQLAEMHSFTTYLYRSIHNRLLNYLRDRRGIPIEDQDMLKEDDFVGRMMEEEVYRELYDAVRRLPARCRDIFILKLDG
;
A
#
# COMPACT_ATOMS: atom_id res chain seq x y z
N MET A 1 -3.60 1.23 -15.27
CA MET A 1 -2.25 0.64 -15.48
C MET A 1 -1.94 -0.24 -14.27
N LYS A 2 -1.52 -1.46 -14.54
CA LYS A 2 -1.12 -2.37 -13.47
C LYS A 2 0.26 -1.98 -12.94
N ILE A 3 0.40 -1.93 -11.62
CA ILE A 3 1.68 -1.58 -10.99
C ILE A 3 2.55 -2.83 -10.90
N ASP A 4 3.40 -3.01 -11.88
CA ASP A 4 4.36 -4.12 -11.96
C ASP A 4 5.80 -3.59 -11.81
N ALA A 5 6.78 -4.49 -11.93
CA ALA A 5 8.19 -4.12 -11.80
C ALA A 5 8.61 -3.06 -12.84
N SER A 6 8.02 -3.11 -14.03
CA SER A 6 8.29 -2.15 -15.09
C SER A 6 7.85 -0.73 -14.70
N VAL A 7 6.67 -0.59 -14.10
CA VAL A 7 6.18 0.72 -13.62
C VAL A 7 7.08 1.25 -12.52
N ILE A 8 7.48 0.41 -11.58
CA ILE A 8 8.37 0.81 -10.48
C ILE A 8 9.74 1.25 -11.03
N GLN A 9 10.27 0.54 -12.00
CA GLN A 9 11.53 0.90 -12.65
C GLN A 9 11.43 2.28 -13.32
N ARG A 10 10.34 2.52 -14.04
CA ARG A 10 10.09 3.82 -14.68
C ARG A 10 9.94 4.94 -13.65
N LEU A 11 9.25 4.67 -12.54
CA LEU A 11 9.12 5.62 -11.44
C LEU A 11 10.49 5.98 -10.87
N SER A 12 11.36 4.99 -10.66
CA SER A 12 12.71 5.22 -10.15
C SER A 12 13.54 6.13 -11.05
N GLN A 13 13.22 6.15 -12.33
CA GLN A 13 13.88 6.97 -13.34
C GLN A 13 13.24 8.36 -13.51
N GLY A 14 12.19 8.66 -12.75
CA GLY A 14 11.55 9.97 -12.77
C GLY A 14 10.39 10.09 -13.76
N ASP A 15 9.80 8.97 -14.19
CA ASP A 15 8.65 8.97 -15.07
C ASP A 15 7.40 9.42 -14.31
N ARG A 16 6.85 10.56 -14.68
CA ARG A 16 5.68 11.15 -14.01
C ARG A 16 4.41 10.32 -14.22
N GLU A 17 4.26 9.68 -15.38
CA GLU A 17 3.11 8.80 -15.62
C GLU A 17 3.13 7.61 -14.70
N ALA A 18 4.30 7.01 -14.49
CA ALA A 18 4.47 5.91 -13.55
C ALA A 18 4.13 6.36 -12.13
N TYR A 19 4.57 7.54 -11.72
CA TYR A 19 4.24 8.12 -10.42
C TYR A 19 2.73 8.32 -10.27
N THR A 20 2.09 8.88 -11.27
CA THR A 20 0.64 9.11 -11.27
C THR A 20 -0.12 7.79 -11.16
N ALA A 21 0.32 6.76 -11.87
CA ALA A 21 -0.29 5.43 -11.81
C ALA A 21 -0.20 4.85 -10.39
N VAL A 22 0.97 4.96 -9.76
CA VAL A 22 1.17 4.50 -8.39
C VAL A 22 0.28 5.29 -7.42
N PHE A 23 0.23 6.60 -7.57
CA PHE A 23 -0.61 7.45 -6.72
C PHE A 23 -2.09 7.05 -6.83
N ARG A 24 -2.60 6.88 -8.04
CA ARG A 24 -4.00 6.49 -8.25
C ARG A 24 -4.33 5.12 -7.70
N GLU A 25 -3.40 4.20 -7.76
CA GLU A 25 -3.63 2.83 -7.28
C GLU A 25 -3.60 2.75 -5.76
N TYR A 26 -2.70 3.47 -5.11
CA TYR A 26 -2.42 3.27 -3.68
C TYR A 26 -2.94 4.37 -2.77
N TYR A 27 -3.27 5.56 -3.27
CA TYR A 27 -3.65 6.68 -2.40
C TYR A 27 -4.87 6.36 -1.54
N ALA A 28 -5.97 5.95 -2.16
CA ALA A 28 -7.20 5.67 -1.42
C ALA A 28 -7.05 4.52 -0.42
N PRO A 29 -6.47 3.37 -0.79
CA PRO A 29 -6.23 2.29 0.18
C PRO A 29 -5.33 2.72 1.34
N LEU A 30 -4.31 3.51 1.08
CA LEU A 30 -3.41 3.99 2.14
C LEU A 30 -4.13 4.97 3.08
N VAL A 31 -4.99 5.84 2.55
CA VAL A 31 -5.80 6.75 3.37
C VAL A 31 -6.77 5.96 4.24
N VAL A 32 -7.46 4.97 3.68
CA VAL A 32 -8.39 4.13 4.44
C VAL A 32 -7.65 3.43 5.57
N TYR A 33 -6.51 2.82 5.26
CA TYR A 33 -5.68 2.16 6.26
C TYR A 33 -5.24 3.12 7.36
N SER A 34 -4.74 4.30 6.98
CA SER A 34 -4.26 5.30 7.91
C SER A 34 -5.37 5.84 8.80
N SER A 35 -6.57 6.04 8.24
CA SER A 35 -7.75 6.53 8.97
C SER A 35 -8.17 5.57 10.08
N ARG A 36 -7.99 4.28 9.88
CA ARG A 36 -8.31 3.28 10.90
C ARG A 36 -7.38 3.34 12.10
N ILE A 37 -6.16 3.80 11.88
CA ILE A 37 -5.13 3.88 12.94
C ILE A 37 -5.20 5.21 13.68
N VAL A 38 -5.20 6.35 12.96
CA VAL A 38 -5.24 7.67 13.59
C VAL A 38 -6.65 8.16 13.89
N LYS A 39 -7.67 7.53 13.31
CA LYS A 39 -9.11 7.82 13.51
C LYS A 39 -9.54 9.22 13.08
N GLU A 40 -8.72 9.92 12.32
CA GLU A 40 -9.01 11.23 11.77
C GLU A 40 -8.60 11.25 10.29
N ARG A 41 -9.59 11.43 9.42
CA ARG A 41 -9.36 11.34 7.98
C ARG A 41 -8.41 12.42 7.46
N GLU A 42 -8.55 13.66 7.94
CA GLU A 42 -7.69 14.75 7.48
C GLU A 42 -6.22 14.50 7.81
N ILE A 43 -5.95 13.98 9.00
CA ILE A 43 -4.60 13.63 9.42
C ILE A 43 -4.06 12.48 8.59
N ALA A 44 -4.90 11.47 8.33
CA ALA A 44 -4.52 10.35 7.47
C ALA A 44 -4.16 10.84 6.07
N GLU A 45 -4.96 11.72 5.48
CA GLU A 45 -4.69 12.28 4.16
C GLU A 45 -3.37 13.06 4.15
N ASP A 46 -3.12 13.89 5.17
CA ASP A 46 -1.88 14.65 5.27
C ASP A 46 -0.65 13.75 5.34
N ILE A 47 -0.72 12.69 6.15
CA ILE A 47 0.39 11.74 6.29
C ILE A 47 0.66 11.03 4.97
N VAL A 48 -0.38 10.58 4.28
CA VAL A 48 -0.24 9.89 3.00
C VAL A 48 0.30 10.84 1.93
N GLN A 49 -0.18 12.07 1.88
CA GLN A 49 0.32 13.07 0.92
C GLN A 49 1.79 13.39 1.15
N GLU A 50 2.20 13.60 2.39
CA GLU A 50 3.61 13.81 2.72
C GLU A 50 4.47 12.63 2.31
N PHE A 51 3.96 11.41 2.53
CA PHE A 51 4.66 10.21 2.12
C PHE A 51 4.86 10.16 0.60
N PHE A 52 3.84 10.52 -0.19
CA PHE A 52 3.98 10.52 -1.65
C PHE A 52 4.97 11.56 -2.13
N CYS A 53 5.07 12.72 -1.47
CA CYS A 53 6.12 13.69 -1.75
C CYS A 53 7.51 13.12 -1.46
N TYR A 54 7.65 12.44 -0.33
CA TYR A 54 8.89 11.77 0.04
C TYR A 54 9.25 10.66 -0.94
N LEU A 55 8.26 9.88 -1.36
CA LEU A 55 8.43 8.80 -2.33
C LEU A 55 9.04 9.33 -3.63
N TRP A 56 8.53 10.45 -4.12
CA TRP A 56 9.09 11.07 -5.32
C TRP A 56 10.54 11.49 -5.13
N LYS A 57 10.86 12.11 -4.01
CA LYS A 57 12.23 12.55 -3.70
C LYS A 57 13.20 11.38 -3.60
N GLN A 58 12.74 10.25 -3.07
CA GLN A 58 13.55 9.06 -2.85
C GLN A 58 13.34 7.97 -3.92
N ARG A 59 12.77 8.33 -5.04
CA ARG A 59 12.37 7.37 -6.08
C ARG A 59 13.48 6.47 -6.60
N ARG A 60 14.72 6.96 -6.59
CA ARG A 60 15.87 6.18 -7.10
C ARG A 60 16.10 4.90 -6.30
N GLN A 61 15.78 4.90 -5.01
CA GLN A 61 15.93 3.74 -4.15
C GLN A 61 14.95 2.61 -4.48
N LEU A 62 13.87 2.93 -5.19
CA LEU A 62 12.82 1.96 -5.51
C LEU A 62 13.30 0.87 -6.47
N ALA A 63 14.31 1.13 -7.28
CA ALA A 63 14.82 0.18 -8.25
C ALA A 63 15.36 -1.11 -7.61
N GLU A 64 15.77 -1.05 -6.34
CA GLU A 64 16.39 -2.16 -5.62
C GLU A 64 15.44 -2.87 -4.65
N MET A 65 14.18 -2.46 -4.59
CA MET A 65 13.24 -3.01 -3.62
C MET A 65 12.61 -4.32 -4.11
N HIS A 66 12.50 -5.29 -3.21
CA HIS A 66 11.91 -6.59 -3.51
C HIS A 66 10.37 -6.55 -3.53
N SER A 67 9.76 -5.79 -2.62
CA SER A 67 8.30 -5.66 -2.57
C SER A 67 7.93 -4.20 -2.37
N PHE A 68 7.37 -3.60 -3.42
CA PHE A 68 6.95 -2.21 -3.43
C PHE A 68 5.77 -1.98 -2.49
N THR A 69 4.76 -2.84 -2.55
CA THR A 69 3.57 -2.71 -1.70
C THR A 69 3.93 -2.81 -0.21
N THR A 70 4.79 -3.77 0.15
CA THR A 70 5.28 -3.91 1.52
C THR A 70 5.98 -2.64 1.98
N TYR A 71 6.83 -2.08 1.12
CA TYR A 71 7.53 -0.82 1.41
C TYR A 71 6.56 0.31 1.68
N LEU A 72 5.54 0.47 0.84
CA LEU A 72 4.55 1.54 1.00
C LEU A 72 3.84 1.44 2.35
N TYR A 73 3.29 0.29 2.65
CA TYR A 73 2.52 0.10 3.89
C TYR A 73 3.39 0.18 5.13
N ARG A 74 4.60 -0.37 5.08
CA ARG A 74 5.54 -0.27 6.21
C ARG A 74 5.94 1.17 6.47
N SER A 75 6.22 1.94 5.43
CA SER A 75 6.60 3.35 5.55
C SER A 75 5.46 4.18 6.12
N ILE A 76 4.23 3.96 5.66
CA ILE A 76 3.04 4.63 6.17
C ILE A 76 2.81 4.24 7.63
N HIS A 77 2.89 2.96 7.95
CA HIS A 77 2.71 2.46 9.32
C HIS A 77 3.68 3.14 10.29
N ASN A 78 4.95 3.23 9.93
CA ASN A 78 5.95 3.89 10.75
C ASN A 78 5.64 5.37 10.96
N ARG A 79 5.17 6.06 9.92
CA ARG A 79 4.77 7.47 10.04
C ARG A 79 3.56 7.64 10.95
N LEU A 80 2.61 6.72 10.90
CA LEU A 80 1.43 6.73 11.78
C LEU A 80 1.83 6.51 13.24
N LEU A 81 2.73 5.55 13.49
CA LEU A 81 3.23 5.31 14.84
C LEU A 81 3.98 6.52 15.40
N ASN A 82 4.82 7.15 14.57
CA ASN A 82 5.52 8.37 14.97
C ASN A 82 4.55 9.51 15.29
N TYR A 83 3.51 9.67 14.47
CA TYR A 83 2.48 10.66 14.72
C TYR A 83 1.79 10.43 16.07
N LEU A 84 1.36 9.19 16.34
CA LEU A 84 0.68 8.84 17.58
C LEU A 84 1.58 9.05 18.79
N ARG A 85 2.86 8.68 18.69
CA ARG A 85 3.82 8.88 19.77
C ARG A 85 4.05 10.37 20.05
N ASP A 86 4.24 11.17 19.00
CA ASP A 86 4.60 12.58 19.15
C ASP A 86 3.40 13.44 19.57
N ARG A 87 2.20 13.10 19.12
CA ARG A 87 0.99 13.90 19.39
C ARG A 87 0.20 13.42 20.61
N ARG A 88 0.18 12.12 20.88
CA ARG A 88 -0.61 11.53 21.96
C ARG A 88 0.22 11.01 23.12
N GLY A 89 1.55 11.04 23.00
CA GLY A 89 2.43 10.54 24.01
C GLY A 89 2.32 9.04 24.25
N ILE A 90 1.79 8.30 23.27
CA ILE A 90 1.64 6.86 23.37
C ILE A 90 3.00 6.20 23.10
N PRO A 91 3.60 5.48 24.07
CA PRO A 91 4.86 4.81 23.83
C PRO A 91 4.67 3.68 22.82
N ILE A 92 5.66 3.48 21.95
CA ILE A 92 5.70 2.31 21.09
C ILE A 92 6.09 1.14 21.97
N GLU A 93 5.13 0.26 22.28
CA GLU A 93 5.37 -0.95 23.04
C GLU A 93 5.88 -2.06 22.13
N ASP A 94 6.57 -3.04 22.71
CA ASP A 94 7.04 -4.20 21.96
C ASP A 94 5.91 -4.94 21.23
N GLN A 95 4.68 -4.86 21.75
CA GLN A 95 3.50 -5.43 21.11
C GLN A 95 3.17 -4.79 19.77
N ASP A 96 3.45 -3.50 19.59
CA ASP A 96 3.22 -2.81 18.33
C ASP A 96 4.22 -3.25 17.26
N MET A 97 5.43 -3.57 17.66
CA MET A 97 6.44 -4.12 16.75
C MET A 97 6.08 -5.54 16.29
N LEU A 98 5.51 -6.36 17.17
CA LEU A 98 5.02 -7.69 16.82
C LEU A 98 3.82 -7.61 15.88
N LYS A 99 2.94 -6.64 16.08
CA LYS A 99 1.81 -6.38 15.20
C LYS A 99 2.24 -5.89 13.83
N GLU A 100 3.40 -5.25 13.72
CA GLU A 100 3.94 -4.80 12.43
C GLU A 100 4.26 -5.99 11.52
N ASP A 101 4.86 -7.05 12.05
CA ASP A 101 5.16 -8.25 11.26
C ASP A 101 3.88 -8.95 10.79
N ASP A 102 2.89 -9.08 11.68
CA ASP A 102 1.57 -9.62 11.31
C ASP A 102 0.87 -8.72 10.29
N PHE A 103 1.04 -7.42 10.42
CA PHE A 103 0.46 -6.46 9.52
C PHE A 103 1.05 -6.58 8.11
N VAL A 104 2.38 -6.66 8.02
CA VAL A 104 3.07 -6.83 6.73
C VAL A 104 2.63 -8.13 6.06
N GLY A 105 2.51 -9.21 6.83
CA GLY A 105 2.01 -10.48 6.33
C GLY A 105 0.61 -10.36 5.75
N ARG A 106 -0.30 -9.70 6.46
CA ARG A 106 -1.67 -9.47 5.98
C ARG A 106 -1.71 -8.61 4.72
N MET A 107 -0.86 -7.60 4.63
CA MET A 107 -0.77 -6.75 3.44
C MET A 107 -0.30 -7.55 2.22
N MET A 108 0.64 -8.45 2.41
CA MET A 108 1.09 -9.34 1.33
C MET A 108 -0.03 -10.27 0.88
N GLU A 109 -0.82 -10.80 1.81
CA GLU A 109 -1.99 -11.62 1.49
C GLU A 109 -3.03 -10.80 0.72
N GLU A 110 -3.31 -9.58 1.15
CA GLU A 110 -4.25 -8.69 0.45
C GLU A 110 -3.76 -8.35 -0.96
N GLU A 111 -2.46 -8.17 -1.15
CA GLU A 111 -1.90 -7.93 -2.48
C GLU A 111 -2.13 -9.13 -3.40
N VAL A 112 -1.89 -10.34 -2.91
CA VAL A 112 -2.18 -11.58 -3.64
C VAL A 112 -3.66 -11.65 -3.98
N TYR A 113 -4.53 -11.32 -3.03
CA TYR A 113 -5.97 -11.27 -3.26
C TYR A 113 -6.36 -10.28 -4.34
N ARG A 114 -5.76 -9.09 -4.32
CA ARG A 114 -6.01 -8.08 -5.37
C ARG A 114 -5.57 -8.54 -6.74
N GLU A 115 -4.40 -9.14 -6.84
CA GLU A 115 -3.90 -9.68 -8.10
C GLU A 115 -4.84 -10.78 -8.62
N LEU A 116 -5.31 -11.64 -7.74
CA LEU A 116 -6.27 -12.69 -8.10
C LEU A 116 -7.59 -12.07 -8.56
N TYR A 117 -8.11 -11.07 -7.84
CA TYR A 117 -9.35 -10.38 -8.21
C TYR A 117 -9.23 -9.70 -9.55
N ASP A 118 -8.12 -9.01 -9.80
CA ASP A 118 -7.89 -8.34 -11.09
C ASP A 118 -7.80 -9.35 -12.23
N ALA A 119 -7.13 -10.48 -12.00
CA ALA A 119 -7.05 -11.55 -12.98
C ALA A 119 -8.43 -12.12 -13.30
N VAL A 120 -9.27 -12.32 -12.27
CA VAL A 120 -10.64 -12.83 -12.43
C VAL A 120 -11.49 -11.85 -13.23
N ARG A 121 -11.37 -10.55 -12.96
CA ARG A 121 -12.11 -9.51 -13.71
C ARG A 121 -11.80 -9.50 -15.19
N ARG A 122 -10.60 -9.91 -15.58
CA ARG A 122 -10.18 -9.94 -16.98
C ARG A 122 -10.68 -11.17 -17.71
N LEU A 123 -11.19 -12.17 -16.99
CA LEU A 123 -11.74 -13.37 -17.60
C LEU A 123 -13.07 -13.04 -18.32
N PRO A 124 -13.40 -13.74 -19.41
CA PRO A 124 -14.74 -13.67 -19.99
C PRO A 124 -15.79 -13.96 -18.90
N ALA A 125 -16.94 -13.31 -18.97
CA ALA A 125 -17.97 -13.39 -17.94
C ALA A 125 -18.31 -14.85 -17.54
N ARG A 126 -18.39 -15.73 -18.54
CA ARG A 126 -18.68 -17.16 -18.32
C ARG A 126 -17.63 -17.87 -17.49
N CYS A 127 -16.35 -17.62 -17.76
CA CYS A 127 -15.23 -18.19 -17.01
C CYS A 127 -15.14 -17.61 -15.63
N ARG A 128 -15.42 -16.31 -15.50
CA ARG A 128 -15.43 -15.59 -14.22
C ARG A 128 -16.46 -16.18 -13.26
N ASP A 129 -17.68 -16.44 -13.75
CA ASP A 129 -18.76 -16.98 -12.93
C ASP A 129 -18.41 -18.39 -12.41
N ILE A 130 -17.82 -19.23 -13.27
CA ILE A 130 -17.38 -20.58 -12.87
C ILE A 130 -16.29 -20.49 -11.79
N PHE A 131 -15.36 -19.57 -11.94
CA PHE A 131 -14.26 -19.38 -11.00
C PHE A 131 -14.78 -18.92 -9.63
N ILE A 132 -15.70 -17.94 -9.62
CA ILE A 132 -16.31 -17.43 -8.39
C ILE A 132 -17.06 -18.53 -7.66
N LEU A 133 -17.83 -19.36 -8.38
CA LEU A 133 -18.54 -20.48 -7.80
C LEU A 133 -17.59 -21.49 -7.12
N LYS A 134 -16.41 -21.71 -7.70
CA LYS A 134 -15.40 -22.59 -7.09
C LYS A 134 -14.75 -21.99 -5.85
N LEU A 135 -14.58 -20.68 -5.82
CA LEU A 135 -14.01 -19.99 -4.65
C LEU A 135 -14.99 -19.99 -3.47
N ASP A 136 -16.28 -19.82 -3.75
CA ASP A 136 -17.32 -19.76 -2.73
C ASP A 136 -17.84 -21.15 -2.33
N GLY A 137 -17.53 -22.14 -3.10
CA GLY A 137 -17.91 -23.53 -2.85
C GLY A 137 -16.83 -24.32 -2.17
#